data_e0aea63c0320c69b413c6fbb58d5a488
#
_entry.id   e0aea63c0320c69b413c6fbb58d5a488
#
_cell.length_a   1.000
_cell.length_b   1.000
_cell.length_c   1.000
_cell.angle_alpha   90.00
_cell.angle_beta   90.00
_cell.angle_gamma   90.00
#
_symmetry.space_group_name_H-M   'P 1'
#
loop_
_entity.id
_entity.type
_entity.pdbx_description
1 polymer ?
#
loop_
_entity_poly.entity_id
_entity_poly.type
_entity_poly.pdbx_seq_one_letter_code
_entity_poly.pdbx_strand_id
1 'polypeptide(L)' 'MWTVTCDYVRGELTYFVENKETGERRGSFDCEPWAQEIADELNREEQHEKMLNQ' A
#
# COMPACT_ATOMS: atom_id res chain seq x y z
N MET A 1 -7.78 0.47 -4.74
CA MET A 1 -6.61 -0.34 -5.06
C MET A 1 -5.36 0.28 -4.44
N TRP A 2 -4.52 -0.54 -3.83
CA TRP A 2 -3.31 -0.09 -3.16
C TRP A 2 -2.10 -0.24 -4.07
N THR A 3 -1.24 0.78 -4.09
CA THR A 3 0.01 0.77 -4.87
C THR A 3 1.15 1.19 -3.98
N VAL A 4 2.37 0.80 -4.38
CA VAL A 4 3.58 1.23 -3.67
C VAL A 4 3.98 2.61 -4.19
N THR A 5 4.29 3.50 -3.28
CA THR A 5 4.85 4.80 -3.59
C THR A 5 6.07 5.03 -2.71
N CYS A 6 6.88 6.01 -3.06
CA CYS A 6 8.06 6.33 -2.26
C CYS A 6 8.24 7.84 -2.17
N ASP A 7 8.90 8.27 -1.09
CA ASP A 7 9.17 9.67 -0.86
C ASP A 7 10.37 9.79 0.08
N TYR A 8 10.97 10.96 0.11
CA TYR A 8 12.05 11.23 1.05
C TYR A 8 11.48 11.80 2.34
N VAL A 9 11.78 11.14 3.45
CA VAL A 9 11.37 11.56 4.78
C VAL A 9 12.64 11.78 5.58
N ARG A 10 12.90 13.01 5.98
CA ARG A 10 14.10 13.40 6.72
C ARG A 10 15.39 12.99 5.99
N GLY A 11 15.38 13.10 4.65
CA GLY A 11 16.54 12.76 3.84
C GLY A 11 16.71 11.28 3.54
N GLU A 12 15.79 10.43 3.99
CA GLU A 12 15.86 8.99 3.75
C GLU A 12 14.72 8.56 2.82
N LEU A 13 15.05 7.68 1.87
CA LEU A 13 14.05 7.13 0.97
C LEU A 13 13.16 6.15 1.73
N THR A 14 11.87 6.44 1.75
CA THR A 14 10.89 5.67 2.49
C THR A 14 9.78 5.22 1.54
N TYR A 15 9.32 3.99 1.71
CA TYR A 15 8.25 3.42 0.88
C TYR A 15 6.94 3.40 1.66
N PHE A 16 5.85 3.63 0.93
CA PHE A 16 4.50 3.64 1.49
C PHE A 16 3.58 2.86 0.57
N VAL A 17 2.43 2.46 1.10
CA VAL A 17 1.33 1.95 0.28
C VAL A 17 0.22 3.00 0.27
N GLU A 18 -0.30 3.29 -0.89
CA GLU A 18 -1.30 4.33 -1.08
C GLU A 18 -2.53 3.77 -1.77
N ASN A 19 -3.70 4.11 -1.25
CA ASN A 19 -4.96 3.78 -1.89
C ASN A 19 -5.32 4.90 -2.86
N LYS A 20 -5.30 4.58 -4.15
CA LYS A 20 -5.56 5.55 -5.22
C LYS A 20 -6.98 6.07 -5.23
N GLU A 21 -7.92 5.33 -4.68
CA GLU A 21 -9.33 5.72 -4.66
C GLU A 21 -9.65 6.70 -3.53
N THR A 22 -9.01 6.51 -2.38
CA THR A 22 -9.30 7.32 -1.19
C THR A 22 -8.21 8.33 -0.88
N GLY A 23 -7.00 8.13 -1.43
CA GLY A 23 -5.84 8.94 -1.09
C GLY A 23 -5.18 8.56 0.22
N GLU A 24 -5.65 7.51 0.88
CA GLU A 24 -5.06 7.07 2.13
C GLU A 24 -3.67 6.49 1.90
N ARG A 25 -2.76 6.83 2.79
CA ARG A 25 -1.38 6.34 2.73
C ARG A 25 -1.06 5.65 4.04
N ARG A 26 -0.45 4.47 3.96
CA ARG A 26 -0.10 3.67 5.13
C ARG A 26 1.35 3.25 5.08
N GLY A 27 1.88 2.96 6.25
CA GLY A 27 3.18 2.36 6.42
C GLY A 27 4.29 3.37 6.45
N SER A 28 5.46 2.83 6.57
CA SER A 28 6.75 3.49 6.53
C SER A 28 7.72 2.35 6.42
N PHE A 29 8.05 1.96 5.20
CA PHE A 29 8.82 0.74 4.95
C PHE A 29 10.22 1.09 4.47
N ASP A 30 11.19 0.31 4.90
CA ASP A 30 12.58 0.54 4.54
C ASP A 30 12.94 0.01 3.16
N CYS A 31 12.17 -0.94 2.63
CA CYS A 31 12.47 -1.54 1.35
C CYS A 31 11.22 -1.75 0.52
N GLU A 32 11.38 -1.69 -0.79
CA GLU A 32 10.29 -1.84 -1.74
C GLU A 32 9.59 -3.21 -1.68
N PRO A 33 10.33 -4.34 -1.62
CA PRO A 33 9.68 -5.65 -1.56
C PRO A 33 8.70 -5.79 -0.40
N TRP A 34 9.03 -5.25 0.75
CA TRP A 34 8.13 -5.27 1.91
C TRP A 34 6.86 -4.46 1.63
N ALA A 35 7.02 -3.24 1.12
CA ALA A 35 5.88 -2.39 0.79
C ALA A 35 4.99 -3.06 -0.26
N GLN A 36 5.58 -3.69 -1.27
CA GLN A 36 4.83 -4.39 -2.31
C GLN A 36 4.04 -5.56 -1.74
N GLU A 37 4.63 -6.31 -0.82
CA GLU A 37 3.97 -7.42 -0.15
C GLU A 37 2.73 -6.94 0.63
N ILE A 38 2.86 -5.83 1.34
CA ILE A 38 1.74 -5.26 2.08
C ILE A 38 0.65 -4.74 1.13
N ALA A 39 1.03 -4.08 0.03
CA ALA A 39 0.07 -3.63 -0.97
C ALA A 39 -0.71 -4.80 -1.57
N ASP A 40 -0.01 -5.89 -1.89
CA ASP A 40 -0.65 -7.09 -2.44
C ASP A 40 -1.63 -7.70 -1.44
N GLU A 41 -1.27 -7.73 -0.17
CA GLU A 41 -2.14 -8.25 0.88
C GLU A 41 -3.39 -7.40 1.04
N LEU A 42 -3.26 -6.09 1.06
CA LEU A 42 -4.39 -5.17 1.15
C LEU A 42 -5.31 -5.31 -0.07
N ASN A 43 -4.74 -5.46 -1.25
CA ASN A 43 -5.53 -5.66 -2.47
C ASN A 43 -6.30 -6.97 -2.44
N ARG A 44 -5.72 -8.03 -1.90
CA ARG A 44 -6.42 -9.31 -1.75
C ARG A 44 -7.59 -9.21 -0.79
N GLU A 45 -7.41 -8.51 0.32
CA GLU A 45 -8.50 -8.27 1.28
C GLU A 45 -9.62 -7.48 0.65
N GLU A 46 -9.29 -6.44 -0.11
CA GLU A 46 -10.27 -5.62 -0.80
C GLU A 46 -11.09 -6.44 -1.80
N GLN A 47 -10.43 -7.29 -2.57
CA GLN A 47 -11.12 -8.17 -3.52
C GLN A 47 -12.00 -9.19 -2.81
N HIS A 48 -11.54 -9.71 -1.69
CA HIS A 48 -12.30 -10.68 -0.91
C HIS A 48 -13.59 -10.06 -0.37
N GLU A 49 -13.53 -8.83 0.12
CA GLU A 49 -14.71 -8.10 0.58
C GLU A 49 -15.72 -7.88 -0.55
N LYS A 50 -15.23 -7.52 -1.74
CA LYS A 50 -16.10 -7.34 -2.90
C LYS A 50 -16.81 -8.63 -3.29
N MET A 51 -16.11 -9.76 -3.19
CA MET A 51 -16.71 -11.06 -3.48
C MET A 51 -17.77 -11.44 -2.45
N LEU A 52 -17.55 -11.12 -1.19
CA LEU A 52 -18.53 -11.42 -0.13
C LEU A 52 -19.78 -10.56 -0.20
N ASN A 53 -19.68 -9.38 -0.78
CA ASN A 53 -20.80 -8.44 -0.89
C ASN A 53 -21.65 -8.64 -2.13
N GLN A 54 -21.29 -9.59 -2.96
CA GLN A 54 -22.07 -9.96 -4.10
C GLN A 54 -22.89 -11.23 -3.78
#